data_99e69da7353aab523ea99c3c23d7dc4f
#
_entry.id   99e69da7353aab523ea99c3c23d7dc4f
#
_cell.length_a   1.000
_cell.length_b   1.000
_cell.length_c   1.000
_cell.angle_alpha   90.00
_cell.angle_beta   90.00
_cell.angle_gamma   90.00
#
_symmetry.space_group_name_H-M   'P 1'
#
loop_
_entity.id
_entity.type
_entity.pdbx_description
1 polymer ?
#
loop_
_entity_poly.entity_id
_entity_poly.type
_entity_poly.pdbx_seq_one_letter_code
_entity_poly.pdbx_strand_id
1 'polypeptide(L)'
;MNLIETFQNLVAQVPDLVQPLIVALAGAVPFVEGEGAASIGILGGIPPVVAAIAAMVGNFLCVAILVLASAGARRAIVDRSRAKQPVAVGGGTSLEADGVPVETGRGSARREKFQRAFERYGVPGVSLLGPLLLPTHFTATMLAASGIGKGRILVWQAVAIIGWTTVIAVIVGSAVYAIR
;
A
#
# COMPACT_ATOMS: atom_id res chain seq x y z
N MET A 1 21.29 4.46 -13.44
CA MET A 1 20.42 3.26 -13.40
C MET A 1 19.24 3.60 -12.50
N ASN A 2 18.05 3.58 -13.03
CA ASN A 2 16.87 3.80 -12.21
C ASN A 2 16.29 2.44 -11.76
N LEU A 3 15.40 2.48 -10.75
CA LEU A 3 14.85 1.27 -10.13
C LEU A 3 14.12 0.37 -11.16
N ILE A 4 13.41 0.98 -12.10
CA ILE A 4 12.67 0.28 -13.15
C ILE A 4 13.62 -0.48 -14.08
N GLU A 5 14.69 0.15 -14.55
CA GLU A 5 15.71 -0.50 -15.37
C GLU A 5 16.39 -1.66 -14.65
N THR A 6 16.62 -1.51 -13.34
CA THR A 6 17.20 -2.59 -12.52
C THR A 6 16.28 -3.81 -12.50
N PHE A 7 14.97 -3.63 -12.27
CA PHE A 7 14.02 -4.73 -12.28
C PHE A 7 13.84 -5.36 -13.66
N GLN A 8 13.82 -4.56 -14.73
CA GLN A 8 13.75 -5.08 -16.11
C GLN A 8 14.97 -5.93 -16.45
N ASN A 9 16.16 -5.48 -16.09
CA ASN A 9 17.39 -6.25 -16.30
C ASN A 9 17.42 -7.54 -15.48
N LEU A 10 16.93 -7.53 -14.25
CA LEU A 10 16.79 -8.73 -13.43
C LEU A 10 15.83 -9.74 -14.05
N VAL A 11 14.68 -9.28 -14.55
CA VAL A 11 13.73 -10.16 -15.26
C VAL A 11 14.37 -10.82 -16.47
N ALA A 12 15.16 -10.07 -17.25
CA ALA A 12 15.80 -10.60 -18.44
C ALA A 12 16.94 -11.61 -18.19
N GLN A 13 17.51 -11.60 -16.98
CA GLN A 13 18.69 -12.43 -16.64
C GLN A 13 18.34 -13.72 -15.88
N VAL A 14 17.08 -13.92 -15.48
CA VAL A 14 16.68 -15.09 -14.69
C VAL A 14 15.80 -16.04 -15.50
N PRO A 15 15.79 -17.35 -15.14
CA PRO A 15 14.88 -18.31 -15.74
C PRO A 15 13.42 -17.89 -15.61
N ASP A 16 12.59 -18.25 -16.60
CA ASP A 16 11.18 -17.86 -16.68
C ASP A 16 10.38 -18.17 -15.42
N LEU A 17 10.70 -19.25 -14.74
CA LEU A 17 10.07 -19.65 -13.47
C LEU A 17 10.31 -18.65 -12.32
N VAL A 18 11.40 -17.90 -12.36
CA VAL A 18 11.79 -16.95 -11.30
C VAL A 18 11.32 -15.53 -11.60
N GLN A 19 11.07 -15.21 -12.87
CA GLN A 19 10.64 -13.88 -13.30
C GLN A 19 9.41 -13.35 -12.54
N PRO A 20 8.34 -14.13 -12.30
CA PRO A 20 7.20 -13.67 -11.51
C PRO A 20 7.55 -13.28 -10.08
N LEU A 21 8.56 -13.93 -9.48
CA LEU A 21 9.02 -13.56 -8.13
C LEU A 21 9.67 -12.17 -8.12
N ILE A 22 10.43 -11.82 -9.16
CA ILE A 22 11.01 -10.48 -9.29
C ILE A 22 9.92 -9.44 -9.45
N VAL A 23 8.87 -9.74 -10.23
CA VAL A 23 7.71 -8.87 -10.36
C VAL A 23 6.99 -8.69 -9.02
N ALA A 24 6.82 -9.77 -8.24
CA ALA A 24 6.23 -9.69 -6.91
C ALA A 24 7.08 -8.81 -5.96
N LEU A 25 8.41 -8.96 -5.99
CA LEU A 25 9.31 -8.11 -5.21
C LEU A 25 9.23 -6.64 -5.65
N ALA A 26 9.13 -6.37 -6.96
CA ALA A 26 8.91 -5.01 -7.46
C ALA A 26 7.58 -4.43 -6.96
N GLY A 27 6.51 -5.24 -6.91
CA GLY A 27 5.21 -4.85 -6.37
C GLY A 27 5.22 -4.51 -4.88
N ALA A 28 6.17 -5.04 -4.13
CA ALA A 28 6.37 -4.73 -2.73
C ALA A 28 7.08 -3.37 -2.50
N VAL A 29 7.65 -2.76 -3.55
CA VAL A 29 8.36 -1.49 -3.44
C VAL A 29 7.37 -0.32 -3.46
N PRO A 30 7.37 0.57 -2.45
CA PRO A 30 6.56 1.78 -2.47
C PRO A 30 6.82 2.61 -3.75
N PHE A 31 5.78 3.18 -4.32
CA PHE A 31 5.73 3.92 -5.60
C PHE A 31 5.86 3.08 -6.88
N VAL A 32 6.36 1.85 -6.83
CA VAL A 32 6.27 0.90 -7.96
C VAL A 32 4.91 0.21 -7.91
N GLU A 33 4.59 -0.38 -6.77
CA GLU A 33 3.30 -1.02 -6.46
C GLU A 33 2.88 -2.07 -7.51
N GLY A 34 1.63 -2.51 -7.45
CA GLY A 34 1.11 -3.50 -8.38
C GLY A 34 1.11 -3.04 -9.84
N GLU A 35 0.79 -1.77 -10.08
CA GLU A 35 0.67 -1.17 -11.40
C GLU A 35 2.03 -1.09 -12.12
N GLY A 36 3.03 -0.55 -11.45
CA GLY A 36 4.38 -0.44 -11.97
C GLY A 36 5.04 -1.80 -12.14
N ALA A 37 4.87 -2.69 -11.16
CA ALA A 37 5.42 -4.04 -11.22
C ALA A 37 4.82 -4.89 -12.36
N ALA A 38 3.50 -4.83 -12.55
CA ALA A 38 2.84 -5.49 -13.68
C ALA A 38 3.35 -4.94 -15.01
N SER A 39 3.49 -3.61 -15.12
CA SER A 39 4.04 -2.96 -16.32
C SER A 39 5.46 -3.42 -16.62
N ILE A 40 6.34 -3.47 -15.60
CA ILE A 40 7.73 -3.97 -15.73
C ILE A 40 7.73 -5.41 -16.24
N GLY A 41 6.91 -6.28 -15.66
CA GLY A 41 6.81 -7.68 -16.07
C GLY A 41 6.32 -7.86 -17.51
N ILE A 42 5.26 -7.15 -17.91
CA ILE A 42 4.67 -7.22 -19.25
C ILE A 42 5.67 -6.71 -20.30
N LEU A 43 6.32 -5.59 -20.04
CA LEU A 43 7.36 -5.04 -20.92
C LEU A 43 8.61 -5.94 -20.97
N GLY A 44 8.90 -6.68 -19.90
CA GLY A 44 9.94 -7.69 -19.82
C GLY A 44 9.59 -9.00 -20.55
N GLY A 45 8.39 -9.12 -21.13
CA GLY A 45 7.97 -10.29 -21.93
C GLY A 45 7.19 -11.33 -21.13
N ILE A 46 6.91 -11.11 -19.85
CA ILE A 46 6.06 -12.01 -19.05
C ILE A 46 4.61 -11.90 -19.51
N PRO A 47 3.86 -13.01 -19.62
CA PRO A 47 2.45 -12.96 -19.94
C PRO A 47 1.67 -12.02 -19.02
N PRO A 48 0.81 -11.12 -19.55
CA PRO A 48 0.16 -10.07 -18.75
C PRO A 48 -0.58 -10.58 -17.51
N VAL A 49 -1.23 -11.73 -17.62
CA VAL A 49 -1.95 -12.34 -16.49
C VAL A 49 -0.98 -12.77 -15.38
N VAL A 50 0.15 -13.38 -15.75
CA VAL A 50 1.16 -13.83 -14.78
C VAL A 50 1.82 -12.64 -14.10
N ALA A 51 2.20 -11.62 -14.86
CA ALA A 51 2.78 -10.39 -14.35
C ALA A 51 1.81 -9.67 -13.39
N ALA A 52 0.54 -9.56 -13.76
CA ALA A 52 -0.48 -8.93 -12.92
C ALA A 52 -0.68 -9.68 -11.60
N ILE A 53 -0.83 -11.01 -11.63
CA ILE A 53 -1.02 -11.81 -10.41
C ILE A 53 0.21 -11.69 -9.50
N ALA A 54 1.42 -11.82 -10.04
CA ALA A 54 2.65 -11.70 -9.27
C ALA A 54 2.77 -10.31 -8.62
N ALA A 55 2.49 -9.25 -9.36
CA ALA A 55 2.48 -7.87 -8.87
C ALA A 55 1.46 -7.65 -7.75
N MET A 56 0.22 -8.13 -7.93
CA MET A 56 -0.84 -8.06 -6.92
C MET A 56 -0.45 -8.76 -5.63
N VAL A 57 0.11 -9.97 -5.73
CA VAL A 57 0.55 -10.76 -4.58
C VAL A 57 1.66 -10.03 -3.82
N GLY A 58 2.68 -9.54 -4.51
CA GLY A 58 3.79 -8.81 -3.89
C GLY A 58 3.34 -7.55 -3.18
N ASN A 59 2.54 -6.71 -3.86
CA ASN A 59 1.99 -5.48 -3.29
C ASN A 59 1.09 -5.78 -2.08
N PHE A 60 0.16 -6.73 -2.20
CA PHE A 60 -0.74 -7.07 -1.11
C PHE A 60 0.00 -7.64 0.11
N LEU A 61 0.98 -8.50 -0.07
CA LEU A 61 1.78 -9.05 1.04
C LEU A 61 2.52 -7.94 1.78
N CYS A 62 3.13 -6.99 1.07
CA CYS A 62 3.79 -5.86 1.70
C CYS A 62 2.79 -4.99 2.49
N VAL A 63 1.65 -4.65 1.89
CA VAL A 63 0.58 -3.90 2.57
C VAL A 63 0.08 -4.64 3.80
N ALA A 64 -0.12 -5.95 3.72
CA ALA A 64 -0.57 -6.75 4.86
C ALA A 64 0.44 -6.73 6.02
N ILE A 65 1.73 -6.89 5.73
CA ILE A 65 2.80 -6.79 6.73
C ILE A 65 2.79 -5.41 7.39
N LEU A 66 2.70 -4.33 6.61
CA LEU A 66 2.68 -2.96 7.12
C LEU A 66 1.45 -2.68 8.00
N VAL A 67 0.26 -3.14 7.59
CA VAL A 67 -0.97 -3.01 8.38
C VAL A 67 -0.87 -3.76 9.69
N LEU A 68 -0.36 -4.98 9.67
CA LEU A 68 -0.20 -5.81 10.88
C LEU A 68 0.85 -5.20 11.83
N ALA A 69 1.98 -4.75 11.32
CA ALA A 69 3.04 -4.10 12.09
C ALA A 69 2.55 -2.78 12.70
N SER A 70 1.89 -1.92 11.92
CA SER A 70 1.36 -0.63 12.38
C SER A 70 0.30 -0.81 13.46
N ALA A 71 -0.60 -1.78 13.30
CA ALA A 71 -1.62 -2.09 14.31
C ALA A 71 -1.01 -2.69 15.58
N GLY A 72 0.08 -3.46 15.47
CA GLY A 72 0.84 -3.99 16.60
C GLY A 72 1.53 -2.88 17.39
N ALA A 73 2.23 -1.99 16.70
CA ALA A 73 2.88 -0.83 17.30
C ALA A 73 1.89 0.06 18.05
N ARG A 74 0.73 0.35 17.45
CA ARG A 74 -0.33 1.12 18.10
C ARG A 74 -0.83 0.47 19.38
N ARG A 75 -1.06 -0.85 19.38
CA ARG A 75 -1.47 -1.59 20.59
C ARG A 75 -0.42 -1.47 21.70
N ALA A 76 0.85 -1.69 21.39
CA ALA A 76 1.93 -1.60 22.35
C ALA A 76 2.04 -0.19 22.98
N ILE A 77 1.82 0.88 22.21
CA ILE A 77 1.82 2.27 22.72
C ILE A 77 0.63 2.50 23.65
N VAL A 78 -0.58 2.10 23.22
CA VAL A 78 -1.81 2.28 24.03
C VAL A 78 -1.72 1.50 25.35
N ASP A 79 -1.25 0.26 25.31
CA ASP A 79 -1.12 -0.57 26.51
C ASP A 79 -0.06 -0.01 27.49
N ARG A 80 1.07 0.51 26.96
CA ARG A 80 2.07 1.21 27.79
C ARG A 80 1.52 2.51 28.42
N SER A 81 0.69 3.24 27.69
CA SER A 81 0.07 4.47 28.21
C SER A 81 -0.93 4.14 29.32
N ARG A 82 -1.73 3.08 29.16
CA ARG A 82 -2.66 2.60 30.18
C ARG A 82 -1.94 2.09 31.43
N ALA A 83 -0.82 1.39 31.28
CA ALA A 83 -0.04 0.89 32.41
C ALA A 83 0.63 2.01 33.22
N LYS A 84 0.81 3.19 32.66
CA LYS A 84 1.42 4.37 33.32
C LYS A 84 0.42 5.35 33.93
N GLN A 85 -0.89 5.17 33.73
CA GLN A 85 -1.91 5.98 34.39
C GLN A 85 -2.25 5.37 35.75
N PRO A 86 -1.97 6.03 36.89
CA PRO A 86 -2.59 5.65 38.16
C PRO A 86 -4.09 5.85 38.02
N VAL A 87 -4.86 4.92 38.62
CA VAL A 87 -6.32 4.93 38.60
C VAL A 87 -6.82 6.24 39.25
N ALA A 88 -7.08 7.24 38.42
CA ALA A 88 -7.85 8.42 38.80
C ALA A 88 -9.30 8.15 38.42
N VAL A 89 -10.11 7.87 39.40
CA VAL A 89 -11.58 7.83 39.30
C VAL A 89 -12.07 9.24 39.01
N GLY A 90 -12.75 9.43 37.88
CA GLY A 90 -13.62 10.59 37.68
C GLY A 90 -13.38 11.38 36.38
N GLY A 91 -14.40 11.45 35.55
CA GLY A 91 -14.67 12.54 34.64
C GLY A 91 -14.15 12.37 33.21
N GLY A 92 -15.09 12.26 32.27
CA GLY A 92 -14.82 12.18 30.86
C GLY A 92 -14.04 13.36 30.29
N THR A 93 -13.15 13.05 29.42
CA THR A 93 -12.60 13.99 28.47
C THR A 93 -12.22 13.26 27.17
N SER A 94 -12.60 13.87 26.07
CA SER A 94 -12.33 13.56 24.68
C SER A 94 -10.86 13.14 24.46
N LEU A 95 -10.70 11.98 23.82
CA LEU A 95 -9.41 11.48 23.37
C LEU A 95 -8.91 12.34 22.20
N GLU A 96 -8.14 13.35 22.50
CA GLU A 96 -7.20 13.93 21.55
C GLU A 96 -6.13 12.88 21.23
N ALA A 97 -6.04 12.52 19.95
CA ALA A 97 -5.04 11.61 19.43
C ALA A 97 -3.69 12.34 19.29
N ASP A 98 -3.03 12.57 20.43
CA ASP A 98 -1.66 13.09 20.49
C ASP A 98 -0.69 11.92 20.61
N GLY A 99 0.17 11.75 19.62
CA GLY A 99 1.24 10.75 19.70
C GLY A 99 1.88 10.35 18.37
N VAL A 100 1.83 11.21 17.35
CA VAL A 100 2.67 11.02 16.16
C VAL A 100 3.66 12.18 16.10
N PRO A 101 4.99 11.91 15.94
CA PRO A 101 5.98 12.97 15.82
C PRO A 101 5.57 13.93 14.71
N VAL A 102 5.54 15.23 15.01
CA VAL A 102 5.28 16.30 14.05
C VAL A 102 6.46 16.37 13.09
N GLU A 103 6.37 15.66 11.97
CA GLU A 103 7.25 15.93 10.82
C GLU A 103 6.81 17.24 10.17
N THR A 104 7.65 18.26 10.30
CA THR A 104 7.43 19.60 9.78
C THR A 104 7.42 19.60 8.25
N GLY A 105 6.38 20.13 7.64
CA GLY A 105 6.28 20.58 6.25
C GLY A 105 5.60 19.64 5.27
N ARG A 106 6.26 18.61 4.76
CA ARG A 106 5.66 17.71 3.73
C ARG A 106 4.73 16.64 4.31
N GLY A 107 4.96 16.22 5.54
CA GLY A 107 4.13 15.24 6.25
C GLY A 107 2.75 15.80 6.60
N SER A 108 2.66 17.06 6.98
CA SER A 108 1.41 17.72 7.37
C SER A 108 0.43 17.85 6.21
N ALA A 109 0.90 18.25 5.02
CA ALA A 109 0.06 18.39 3.84
C ALA A 109 -0.51 17.05 3.32
N ARG A 110 0.26 15.96 3.47
CA ARG A 110 -0.22 14.61 3.12
C ARG A 110 -1.26 14.11 4.11
N ARG A 111 -1.03 14.34 5.40
CA ARG A 111 -1.97 13.98 6.48
C ARG A 111 -3.29 14.74 6.32
N GLU A 112 -3.25 16.02 5.99
CA GLU A 112 -4.43 16.84 5.80
C GLU A 112 -5.26 16.39 4.57
N LYS A 113 -4.60 16.07 3.45
CA LYS A 113 -5.28 15.50 2.26
C LYS A 113 -5.92 14.16 2.57
N PHE A 114 -5.22 13.30 3.31
CA PHE A 114 -5.76 12.02 3.76
C PHE A 114 -6.98 12.21 4.65
N GLN A 115 -6.91 13.10 5.62
CA GLN A 115 -7.99 13.33 6.59
C GLN A 115 -9.24 13.88 5.89
N ARG A 116 -9.11 14.84 4.98
CA ARG A 116 -10.23 15.34 4.15
C ARG A 116 -10.84 14.25 3.27
N ALA A 117 -10.02 13.42 2.65
CA ALA A 117 -10.50 12.28 1.84
C ALA A 117 -11.20 11.23 2.72
N PHE A 118 -10.67 10.98 3.92
CA PHE A 118 -11.26 10.04 4.86
C PHE A 118 -12.62 10.51 5.40
N GLU A 119 -12.75 11.79 5.76
CA GLU A 119 -14.03 12.39 6.19
C GLU A 119 -15.10 12.31 5.10
N ARG A 120 -14.70 12.48 3.85
CA ARG A 120 -15.63 12.53 2.72
C ARG A 120 -15.99 11.14 2.17
N TYR A 121 -15.04 10.22 2.09
CA TYR A 121 -15.20 8.94 1.36
C TYR A 121 -15.06 7.69 2.24
N GLY A 122 -14.62 7.85 3.49
CA GLY A 122 -14.37 6.72 4.41
C GLY A 122 -13.25 5.79 3.95
N VAL A 123 -13.20 4.59 4.57
CA VAL A 123 -12.17 3.58 4.27
C VAL A 123 -12.22 3.12 2.80
N PRO A 124 -13.41 2.82 2.22
CA PRO A 124 -13.49 2.41 0.82
C PRO A 124 -12.92 3.44 -0.15
N GLY A 125 -13.35 4.71 0.02
CA GLY A 125 -12.93 5.78 -0.86
C GLY A 125 -11.44 6.08 -0.77
N VAL A 126 -10.88 6.10 0.45
CA VAL A 126 -9.44 6.30 0.64
C VAL A 126 -8.62 5.15 0.06
N SER A 127 -9.10 3.91 0.17
CA SER A 127 -8.40 2.76 -0.41
C SER A 127 -8.44 2.75 -1.93
N LEU A 128 -9.59 3.10 -2.54
CA LEU A 128 -9.77 3.07 -4.00
C LEU A 128 -9.17 4.30 -4.69
N LEU A 129 -9.30 5.49 -4.10
CA LEU A 129 -8.79 6.75 -4.66
C LEU A 129 -7.38 7.07 -4.15
N GLY A 130 -6.96 6.41 -3.08
CA GLY A 130 -5.63 6.59 -2.49
C GLY A 130 -4.49 6.44 -3.48
N PRO A 131 -4.44 5.38 -4.30
CA PRO A 131 -3.37 5.16 -5.28
C PRO A 131 -3.17 6.31 -6.27
N LEU A 132 -4.21 7.12 -6.53
CA LEU A 132 -4.11 8.32 -7.37
C LEU A 132 -3.39 9.49 -6.69
N LEU A 133 -3.34 9.51 -5.37
CA LEU A 133 -2.83 10.64 -4.57
C LEU A 133 -1.61 10.27 -3.74
N LEU A 134 -1.57 9.05 -3.22
CA LEU A 134 -0.55 8.54 -2.30
C LEU A 134 -0.34 7.05 -2.54
N PRO A 135 0.88 6.55 -2.40
CA PRO A 135 1.13 5.11 -2.45
C PRO A 135 0.23 4.31 -1.50
N THR A 136 -0.22 3.15 -1.97
CA THR A 136 -1.10 2.20 -1.24
C THR A 136 -0.55 1.85 0.14
N HIS A 137 0.77 1.70 0.24
CA HIS A 137 1.50 1.44 1.49
C HIS A 137 1.28 2.53 2.54
N PHE A 138 1.29 3.80 2.12
CA PHE A 138 1.07 4.94 3.03
C PHE A 138 -0.39 5.04 3.45
N THR A 139 -1.32 4.91 2.52
CA THR A 139 -2.75 4.94 2.85
C THR A 139 -3.13 3.82 3.81
N ALA A 140 -2.61 2.61 3.60
CA ALA A 140 -2.85 1.46 4.47
C ALA A 140 -2.29 1.66 5.89
N THR A 141 -1.06 2.19 6.02
CA THR A 141 -0.45 2.48 7.32
C THR A 141 -1.19 3.59 8.07
N MET A 142 -1.62 4.64 7.37
CA MET A 142 -2.40 5.73 7.97
C MET A 142 -3.77 5.24 8.48
N LEU A 143 -4.46 4.39 7.71
CA LEU A 143 -5.71 3.76 8.13
C LEU A 143 -5.51 2.87 9.36
N ALA A 144 -4.41 2.09 9.42
CA ALA A 144 -4.09 1.25 10.56
C ALA A 144 -3.75 2.08 11.81
N ALA A 145 -3.01 3.18 11.66
CA ALA A 145 -2.69 4.11 12.73
C ALA A 145 -3.94 4.81 13.27
N SER A 146 -4.95 5.08 12.44
CA SER A 146 -6.24 5.66 12.84
C SER A 146 -7.13 4.68 13.63
N GLY A 147 -6.70 3.44 13.84
CA GLY A 147 -7.40 2.46 14.67
C GLY A 147 -8.52 1.71 13.96
N ILE A 148 -8.58 1.78 12.64
CA ILE A 148 -9.54 1.02 11.84
C ILE A 148 -9.20 -0.47 11.91
N GLY A 149 -10.25 -1.31 11.90
CA GLY A 149 -10.09 -2.77 11.94
C GLY A 149 -9.25 -3.29 10.75
N LYS A 150 -8.21 -4.07 11.07
CA LYS A 150 -7.26 -4.62 10.08
C LYS A 150 -7.94 -5.33 8.92
N GLY A 151 -8.94 -6.17 9.20
CA GLY A 151 -9.67 -6.90 8.16
C GLY A 151 -10.35 -5.97 7.16
N ARG A 152 -10.97 -4.88 7.64
CA ARG A 152 -11.61 -3.89 6.79
C ARG A 152 -10.60 -3.17 5.90
N ILE A 153 -9.43 -2.83 6.44
CA ILE A 153 -8.35 -2.22 5.67
C ILE A 153 -7.87 -3.18 4.59
N LEU A 154 -7.53 -4.43 4.96
CA LEU A 154 -6.99 -5.42 4.04
C LEU A 154 -7.95 -5.75 2.90
N VAL A 155 -9.25 -5.88 3.19
CA VAL A 155 -10.26 -6.13 2.15
C VAL A 155 -10.30 -4.99 1.13
N TRP A 156 -10.40 -3.74 1.58
CA TRP A 156 -10.49 -2.60 0.67
C TRP A 156 -9.18 -2.31 -0.06
N GLN A 157 -8.04 -2.58 0.56
CA GLN A 157 -6.74 -2.52 -0.11
C GLN A 157 -6.59 -3.62 -1.16
N ALA A 158 -7.04 -4.85 -0.87
CA ALA A 158 -7.06 -5.92 -1.87
C ALA A 158 -7.92 -5.55 -3.09
N VAL A 159 -9.12 -5.01 -2.87
CA VAL A 159 -10.00 -4.56 -3.95
C VAL A 159 -9.33 -3.46 -4.79
N ALA A 160 -8.69 -2.49 -4.14
CA ALA A 160 -7.98 -1.41 -4.83
C ALA A 160 -6.80 -1.94 -5.65
N ILE A 161 -5.95 -2.79 -5.05
CA ILE A 161 -4.77 -3.40 -5.71
C ILE A 161 -5.22 -4.21 -6.93
N ILE A 162 -6.22 -5.10 -6.77
CA ILE A 162 -6.74 -5.90 -7.88
C ILE A 162 -7.29 -5.00 -8.98
N GLY A 163 -8.11 -4.02 -8.63
CA GLY A 163 -8.73 -3.12 -9.59
C GLY A 163 -7.69 -2.34 -10.41
N TRP A 164 -6.83 -1.59 -9.75
CA TRP A 164 -5.85 -0.73 -10.41
C TRP A 164 -4.80 -1.53 -11.18
N THR A 165 -4.25 -2.59 -10.58
CA THR A 165 -3.27 -3.44 -11.29
C THR A 165 -3.88 -4.09 -12.51
N THR A 166 -5.15 -4.54 -12.45
CA THR A 166 -5.84 -5.11 -13.62
C THR A 166 -6.02 -4.08 -14.72
N VAL A 167 -6.48 -2.87 -14.39
CA VAL A 167 -6.65 -1.78 -15.38
C VAL A 167 -5.33 -1.49 -16.09
N ILE A 168 -4.26 -1.31 -15.34
CA ILE A 168 -2.94 -1.01 -15.92
C ILE A 168 -2.40 -2.20 -16.72
N ALA A 169 -2.54 -3.43 -16.22
CA ALA A 169 -2.09 -4.62 -16.94
C ALA A 169 -2.83 -4.80 -18.28
N VAL A 170 -4.13 -4.50 -18.33
CA VAL A 170 -4.92 -4.52 -19.57
C VAL A 170 -4.43 -3.44 -20.54
N ILE A 171 -4.23 -2.21 -20.07
CA ILE A 171 -3.77 -1.10 -20.90
C ILE A 171 -2.38 -1.42 -21.50
N VAL A 172 -1.42 -1.78 -20.65
CA VAL A 172 -0.04 -2.07 -21.09
C VAL A 172 0.01 -3.33 -21.96
N GLY A 173 -0.70 -4.39 -21.57
CA GLY A 173 -0.78 -5.62 -22.32
C GLY A 173 -1.38 -5.41 -23.72
N SER A 174 -2.47 -4.64 -23.82
CA SER A 174 -3.10 -4.29 -25.11
C SER A 174 -2.17 -3.45 -25.98
N ALA A 175 -1.46 -2.48 -25.40
CA ALA A 175 -0.49 -1.67 -26.13
C ALA A 175 0.66 -2.53 -26.69
N VAL A 176 1.22 -3.43 -25.88
CA VAL A 176 2.29 -4.35 -26.33
C VAL A 176 1.80 -5.28 -27.42
N TYR A 177 0.55 -5.78 -27.31
CA TYR A 177 -0.05 -6.64 -28.33
C TYR A 177 -0.27 -5.90 -29.67
N ALA A 178 -0.65 -4.62 -29.62
CA ALA A 178 -0.90 -3.82 -30.81
C ALA A 178 0.38 -3.43 -31.60
N ILE A 179 1.55 -3.47 -30.94
CA ILE A 179 2.85 -3.09 -31.53
C ILE A 179 3.59 -4.32 -32.08
N ARG A 180 3.23 -5.53 -31.67
CA ARG A 180 3.81 -6.79 -32.15
C ARG A 180 3.12 -7.28 -33.42
#